data_d498efcc7bc961c8e5eabf14d3174683
#
_entry.id   d498efcc7bc961c8e5eabf14d3174683
#
_cell.length_a   1.000
_cell.length_b   1.000
_cell.length_c   1.000
_cell.angle_alpha   90.00
_cell.angle_beta   90.00
_cell.angle_gamma   90.00
#
_symmetry.space_group_name_H-M   'P 1'
#
loop_
_entity.id
_entity.type
_entity.pdbx_description
1 polymer ?
#
loop_
_entity_poly.entity_id
_entity_poly.type
_entity_poly.pdbx_seq_one_letter_code
_entity_poly.pdbx_strand_id
1 'polypeptide(L)'
;MDSKFEHTPACGCLGRRNFLKMAGAATAVGIGGGSLLLAEEARADALTKEQRDKLTPEQIIKAMKKGNKRFRSGERKERNYLREQKASASGQYPAAALLTCIDSRAPAEVIMDLGIGDIFNCRVAGNVENPDILGSLEFACKLAGAKVMLVMGHTACGAIKGAIDNAELGNLTGLLAKIKPAVEATTYAGERSAKNYAFVNTVARKNVEMTVANIRKDSPVLAELESKGSIEIVGAMYNLETGAAEFFD
;
A
#
# COMPACT_ATOMS: atom_id res chain seq x y z
N MET A 1 28.73 26.61 -39.82
CA MET A 1 29.20 25.21 -39.72
C MET A 1 27.96 24.38 -39.50
N ASP A 2 27.40 23.93 -40.64
CA ASP A 2 26.17 23.11 -40.68
C ASP A 2 26.53 21.65 -40.47
N SER A 3 25.90 20.97 -39.54
CA SER A 3 25.90 19.49 -39.51
C SER A 3 24.47 18.98 -39.61
N LYS A 4 24.17 18.49 -40.80
CA LYS A 4 22.95 17.79 -41.18
C LYS A 4 22.83 16.49 -40.40
N PHE A 5 21.69 16.25 -39.76
CA PHE A 5 21.28 14.92 -39.31
C PHE A 5 20.52 14.22 -40.42
N GLU A 6 21.10 13.15 -40.94
CA GLU A 6 20.47 12.25 -41.90
C GLU A 6 19.42 11.38 -41.22
N HIS A 7 18.21 11.39 -41.76
CA HIS A 7 17.14 10.45 -41.43
C HIS A 7 17.33 9.13 -42.15
N THR A 8 17.46 8.05 -41.44
CA THR A 8 17.27 6.70 -41.96
C THR A 8 15.81 6.26 -41.78
N PRO A 9 15.11 5.83 -42.87
CA PRO A 9 13.78 5.27 -42.78
C PRO A 9 13.88 3.73 -42.77
N ALA A 10 13.11 3.05 -41.96
CA ALA A 10 12.37 1.84 -42.21
C ALA A 10 12.12 1.03 -40.95
N CYS A 11 10.92 1.16 -40.38
CA CYS A 11 10.32 0.04 -39.67
C CYS A 11 8.95 -0.20 -40.31
N GLY A 12 8.81 -1.38 -40.93
CA GLY A 12 7.68 -1.80 -41.76
C GLY A 12 6.40 -1.91 -40.92
N CYS A 13 5.39 -1.12 -41.27
CA CYS A 13 4.03 -1.27 -40.82
C CYS A 13 3.44 -2.57 -41.37
N LEU A 14 3.27 -3.58 -40.52
CA LEU A 14 2.40 -4.72 -40.82
C LEU A 14 0.95 -4.26 -40.83
N GLY A 15 0.34 -4.35 -42.02
CA GLY A 15 -0.93 -3.77 -42.35
C GLY A 15 -2.11 -4.35 -41.57
N ARG A 16 -3.07 -3.47 -41.32
CA ARG A 16 -4.38 -3.65 -40.67
C ARG A 16 -5.30 -4.74 -41.24
N ARG A 17 -4.85 -5.55 -42.22
CA ARG A 17 -5.69 -6.51 -42.95
C ARG A 17 -5.72 -7.94 -42.39
N ASN A 18 -4.86 -8.29 -41.46
CA ASN A 18 -4.80 -9.68 -40.93
C ASN A 18 -5.50 -9.88 -39.57
N PHE A 19 -6.15 -8.83 -39.02
CA PHE A 19 -6.84 -8.94 -37.73
C PHE A 19 -8.32 -9.43 -37.84
N LEU A 20 -8.87 -9.51 -39.04
CA LEU A 20 -10.30 -9.82 -39.26
C LEU A 20 -10.63 -11.25 -39.72
N LYS A 21 -9.71 -12.21 -39.61
CA LYS A 21 -9.95 -13.59 -40.07
C LYS A 21 -9.99 -14.67 -38.99
N MET A 22 -10.10 -14.32 -37.70
CA MET A 22 -10.27 -15.34 -36.64
C MET A 22 -11.51 -15.02 -35.76
N ALA A 23 -12.66 -14.78 -36.40
CA ALA A 23 -13.95 -14.80 -35.72
C ALA A 23 -14.83 -15.82 -36.46
N GLY A 24 -14.95 -17.00 -35.91
CA GLY A 24 -15.89 -18.01 -36.42
C GLY A 24 -15.71 -19.39 -35.80
N ALA A 25 -16.69 -19.78 -35.02
CA ALA A 25 -17.03 -21.12 -34.54
C ALA A 25 -16.56 -21.50 -33.12
N ALA A 26 -17.45 -21.36 -32.16
CA ALA A 26 -17.57 -22.30 -31.04
C ALA A 26 -19.04 -22.42 -30.65
N THR A 27 -19.60 -23.53 -30.92
CA THR A 27 -20.91 -24.06 -30.52
C THR A 27 -20.98 -24.31 -29.00
N ALA A 28 -22.13 -24.01 -28.45
CA ALA A 28 -22.52 -24.25 -27.05
C ALA A 28 -22.68 -25.74 -26.72
N VAL A 29 -22.23 -26.19 -25.54
CA VAL A 29 -22.83 -27.27 -24.73
C VAL A 29 -22.51 -26.97 -23.25
N GLY A 30 -23.35 -26.65 -22.39
CA GLY A 30 -24.19 -27.36 -21.44
C GLY A 30 -23.63 -27.49 -20.02
N ILE A 31 -24.21 -26.72 -19.08
CA ILE A 31 -24.66 -27.07 -17.70
C ILE A 31 -23.62 -27.68 -16.72
N GLY A 32 -23.39 -26.99 -15.61
CA GLY A 32 -23.10 -27.62 -14.35
C GLY A 32 -22.12 -26.89 -13.41
N GLY A 33 -22.63 -26.36 -12.29
CA GLY A 33 -21.83 -26.18 -11.10
C GLY A 33 -21.07 -24.87 -11.00
N GLY A 34 -21.74 -23.82 -10.54
CA GLY A 34 -21.14 -22.53 -10.26
C GLY A 34 -20.05 -22.55 -9.20
N SER A 35 -18.84 -22.54 -9.62
CA SER A 35 -17.75 -21.96 -8.86
C SER A 35 -17.50 -20.59 -9.44
N LEU A 36 -17.92 -19.55 -8.75
CA LEU A 36 -17.55 -18.18 -9.05
C LEU A 36 -16.06 -18.03 -8.73
N LEU A 37 -15.22 -18.67 -9.52
CA LEU A 37 -13.86 -18.23 -9.73
C LEU A 37 -14.01 -16.89 -10.42
N LEU A 38 -13.95 -15.80 -9.63
CA LEU A 38 -13.69 -14.49 -10.19
C LEU A 38 -12.44 -14.63 -11.03
N ALA A 39 -12.64 -14.69 -12.34
CA ALA A 39 -11.56 -14.62 -13.29
C ALA A 39 -10.72 -13.42 -12.89
N GLU A 40 -9.47 -13.67 -12.54
CA GLU A 40 -8.49 -12.66 -12.20
C GLU A 40 -8.00 -12.02 -13.50
N GLU A 41 -8.98 -11.50 -14.28
CA GLU A 41 -8.67 -10.67 -15.44
C GLU A 41 -7.86 -9.50 -14.96
N ALA A 42 -6.76 -9.21 -15.62
CA ALA A 42 -5.87 -8.10 -15.35
C ALA A 42 -6.72 -6.84 -15.17
N ARG A 43 -6.85 -6.35 -13.93
CA ARG A 43 -7.54 -5.11 -13.62
C ARG A 43 -6.75 -3.98 -14.26
N ALA A 44 -7.21 -3.54 -15.40
CA ALA A 44 -6.65 -2.39 -16.10
C ALA A 44 -7.30 -1.06 -15.69
N ASP A 45 -8.28 -1.09 -14.79
CA ASP A 45 -9.07 0.08 -14.38
C ASP A 45 -9.12 0.21 -12.85
N ALA A 46 -9.19 1.47 -12.36
CA ALA A 46 -9.44 1.77 -10.96
C ALA A 46 -10.78 1.16 -10.49
N LEU A 47 -10.90 0.85 -9.19
CA LEU A 47 -12.12 0.32 -8.59
C LEU A 47 -13.33 1.25 -8.83
N THR A 48 -14.48 0.67 -9.18
CA THR A 48 -15.76 1.37 -9.07
C THR A 48 -16.29 1.33 -7.64
N LYS A 49 -17.25 2.22 -7.33
CA LYS A 49 -17.91 2.22 -6.02
C LYS A 49 -18.56 0.87 -5.71
N GLU A 50 -19.28 0.30 -6.67
CA GLU A 50 -20.00 -0.97 -6.53
C GLU A 50 -19.04 -2.15 -6.30
N GLN A 51 -17.88 -2.14 -6.95
CA GLN A 51 -16.85 -3.14 -6.75
C GLN A 51 -16.24 -3.04 -5.35
N ARG A 52 -15.85 -1.81 -4.93
CA ARG A 52 -15.30 -1.55 -3.61
C ARG A 52 -16.30 -1.93 -2.51
N ASP A 53 -17.58 -1.55 -2.64
CA ASP A 53 -18.62 -1.79 -1.63
C ASP A 53 -18.90 -3.28 -1.38
N LYS A 54 -18.62 -4.14 -2.37
CA LYS A 54 -18.75 -5.61 -2.25
C LYS A 54 -17.58 -6.28 -1.53
N LEU A 55 -16.44 -5.59 -1.39
CA LEU A 55 -15.27 -6.16 -0.73
C LEU A 55 -15.45 -6.13 0.79
N THR A 56 -14.99 -7.19 1.47
CA THR A 56 -14.81 -7.21 2.93
C THR A 56 -13.40 -6.77 3.31
N PRO A 57 -13.16 -6.30 4.55
CA PRO A 57 -11.81 -6.00 5.04
C PRO A 57 -10.82 -7.16 4.83
N GLU A 58 -11.21 -8.39 5.16
CA GLU A 58 -10.35 -9.58 5.01
C GLU A 58 -9.99 -9.84 3.54
N GLN A 59 -10.95 -9.62 2.61
CA GLN A 59 -10.67 -9.77 1.18
C GLN A 59 -9.65 -8.76 0.69
N ILE A 60 -9.71 -7.52 1.20
CA ILE A 60 -8.76 -6.45 0.86
C ILE A 60 -7.38 -6.78 1.42
N ILE A 61 -7.27 -7.18 2.68
CA ILE A 61 -6.01 -7.61 3.30
C ILE A 61 -5.42 -8.80 2.53
N LYS A 62 -6.23 -9.79 2.19
CA LYS A 62 -5.80 -10.94 1.38
C LYS A 62 -5.30 -10.52 0.00
N ALA A 63 -5.95 -9.52 -0.63
CA ALA A 63 -5.50 -8.98 -1.92
C ALA A 63 -4.15 -8.27 -1.81
N MET A 64 -3.92 -7.46 -0.75
CA MET A 64 -2.63 -6.84 -0.47
C MET A 64 -1.53 -7.89 -0.19
N LYS A 65 -1.81 -8.91 0.63
CA LYS A 65 -0.88 -10.03 0.88
C LYS A 65 -0.50 -10.76 -0.42
N LYS A 66 -1.46 -11.01 -1.32
CA LYS A 66 -1.21 -11.58 -2.65
C LYS A 66 -0.40 -10.65 -3.55
N GLY A 67 -0.69 -9.34 -3.52
CA GLY A 67 0.05 -8.33 -4.26
C GLY A 67 1.52 -8.29 -3.83
N ASN A 68 1.80 -8.34 -2.54
CA ASN A 68 3.17 -8.43 -2.03
C ASN A 68 3.89 -9.72 -2.47
N LYS A 69 3.19 -10.85 -2.56
CA LYS A 69 3.77 -12.08 -3.12
C LYS A 69 4.18 -11.90 -4.58
N ARG A 70 3.32 -11.29 -5.41
CA ARG A 70 3.66 -11.01 -6.83
C ARG A 70 4.82 -10.03 -6.97
N PHE A 71 4.86 -8.98 -6.14
CA PHE A 71 6.01 -8.08 -6.09
C PHE A 71 7.33 -8.83 -5.83
N ARG A 72 7.34 -9.74 -4.86
CA ARG A 72 8.52 -10.52 -4.49
C ARG A 72 8.94 -11.56 -5.51
N SER A 73 7.98 -12.17 -6.22
CA SER A 73 8.28 -13.15 -7.27
C SER A 73 8.63 -12.50 -8.62
N GLY A 74 8.49 -11.16 -8.75
CA GLY A 74 8.67 -10.48 -10.02
C GLY A 74 7.47 -10.63 -10.99
N GLU A 75 6.39 -11.28 -10.55
CA GLU A 75 5.17 -11.56 -11.35
C GLU A 75 4.10 -10.49 -11.13
N ARG A 76 4.51 -9.21 -11.17
CA ARG A 76 3.58 -8.11 -11.01
C ARG A 76 2.53 -8.10 -12.12
N LYS A 77 1.32 -7.61 -11.78
CA LYS A 77 0.28 -7.40 -12.79
C LYS A 77 0.74 -6.36 -13.80
N GLU A 78 0.47 -6.63 -15.07
CA GLU A 78 0.61 -5.61 -16.10
C GLU A 78 -0.41 -4.49 -15.87
N ARG A 79 0.05 -3.24 -15.86
CA ARG A 79 -0.78 -2.07 -15.58
C ARG A 79 -0.65 -1.01 -16.64
N ASN A 80 -1.75 -0.35 -16.94
CA ASN A 80 -1.77 0.85 -17.75
C ASN A 80 -2.13 2.06 -16.87
N TYR A 81 -1.12 2.69 -16.29
CA TYR A 81 -1.31 3.82 -15.37
C TYR A 81 -2.03 5.02 -16.00
N LEU A 82 -1.89 5.28 -17.29
CA LEU A 82 -2.63 6.33 -17.98
C LEU A 82 -4.13 5.99 -18.08
N ARG A 83 -4.45 4.73 -18.28
CA ARG A 83 -5.85 4.25 -18.29
C ARG A 83 -6.45 4.31 -16.88
N GLU A 84 -5.73 3.84 -15.87
CA GLU A 84 -6.14 3.91 -14.47
C GLU A 84 -6.36 5.38 -14.02
N GLN A 85 -5.44 6.28 -14.36
CA GLN A 85 -5.55 7.72 -14.09
C GLN A 85 -6.80 8.32 -14.76
N LYS A 86 -7.06 8.00 -16.01
CA LYS A 86 -8.24 8.48 -16.73
C LYS A 86 -9.53 7.92 -16.14
N ALA A 87 -9.55 6.64 -15.74
CA ALA A 87 -10.71 5.98 -15.14
C ALA A 87 -11.08 6.56 -13.76
N SER A 88 -10.06 6.99 -12.98
CA SER A 88 -10.26 7.56 -11.65
C SER A 88 -10.44 9.09 -11.62
N ALA A 89 -10.33 9.78 -12.77
CA ALA A 89 -10.34 11.25 -12.82
C ALA A 89 -11.68 11.87 -12.36
N SER A 90 -12.81 11.22 -12.59
CA SER A 90 -14.15 11.70 -12.20
C SER A 90 -14.62 11.24 -10.82
N GLY A 91 -13.89 10.32 -10.17
CA GLY A 91 -14.23 9.79 -8.86
C GLY A 91 -13.25 8.70 -8.44
N GLN A 92 -13.00 8.60 -7.13
CA GLN A 92 -12.08 7.63 -6.57
C GLN A 92 -12.77 6.77 -5.51
N TYR A 93 -12.51 5.47 -5.54
CA TYR A 93 -13.12 4.49 -4.64
C TYR A 93 -12.07 3.53 -4.06
N PRO A 94 -11.03 4.04 -3.39
CA PRO A 94 -9.96 3.23 -2.81
C PRO A 94 -10.49 2.22 -1.80
N ALA A 95 -9.94 1.02 -1.82
CA ALA A 95 -10.35 -0.04 -0.90
C ALA A 95 -9.70 0.11 0.49
N ALA A 96 -8.51 0.74 0.56
CA ALA A 96 -7.76 0.89 1.79
C ALA A 96 -7.16 2.29 1.94
N ALA A 97 -6.85 2.66 3.20
CA ALA A 97 -6.03 3.80 3.57
C ALA A 97 -4.78 3.29 4.29
N LEU A 98 -3.62 3.81 3.94
CA LEU A 98 -2.34 3.40 4.48
C LEU A 98 -1.65 4.58 5.19
N LEU A 99 -1.03 4.28 6.33
CA LEU A 99 -0.04 5.15 6.98
C LEU A 99 1.32 4.48 6.91
N THR A 100 2.24 5.06 6.14
CA THR A 100 3.57 4.48 5.89
C THR A 100 4.69 5.48 6.17
N CYS A 101 5.94 5.00 6.21
CA CYS A 101 7.09 5.89 6.28
C CYS A 101 7.33 6.62 4.95
N ILE A 102 7.95 7.82 5.02
CA ILE A 102 8.42 8.54 3.83
C ILE A 102 9.63 7.87 3.15
N ASP A 103 10.17 6.80 3.70
CA ASP A 103 11.35 6.11 3.17
C ASP A 103 11.16 5.77 1.68
N SER A 104 12.08 6.25 0.84
CA SER A 104 11.99 6.10 -0.63
C SER A 104 12.00 4.64 -1.10
N ARG A 105 12.47 3.72 -0.26
CA ARG A 105 12.55 2.27 -0.55
C ARG A 105 11.25 1.54 -0.20
N ALA A 106 10.27 2.22 0.41
CA ALA A 106 9.01 1.64 0.88
C ALA A 106 7.76 2.26 0.22
N PRO A 107 7.66 2.32 -1.13
CA PRO A 107 6.46 2.78 -1.81
C PRO A 107 5.37 1.69 -1.75
N ALA A 108 4.32 1.92 -0.96
CA ALA A 108 3.31 0.90 -0.66
C ALA A 108 2.59 0.38 -1.91
N GLU A 109 2.30 1.25 -2.88
CA GLU A 109 1.65 0.89 -4.15
C GLU A 109 2.48 -0.14 -4.93
N VAL A 110 3.80 0.05 -4.95
CA VAL A 110 4.71 -0.88 -5.63
C VAL A 110 4.83 -2.19 -4.86
N ILE A 111 5.01 -2.12 -3.53
CA ILE A 111 5.20 -3.28 -2.65
C ILE A 111 3.97 -4.18 -2.62
N MET A 112 2.77 -3.59 -2.69
CA MET A 112 1.50 -4.33 -2.66
C MET A 112 0.94 -4.61 -4.05
N ASP A 113 1.69 -4.28 -5.13
CA ASP A 113 1.27 -4.43 -6.52
C ASP A 113 -0.11 -3.81 -6.78
N LEU A 114 -0.26 -2.54 -6.39
CA LEU A 114 -1.48 -1.74 -6.50
C LEU A 114 -1.35 -0.69 -7.59
N GLY A 115 -2.49 -0.20 -8.08
CA GLY A 115 -2.60 0.81 -9.12
C GLY A 115 -3.06 2.18 -8.62
N ILE A 116 -3.21 3.11 -9.58
CA ILE A 116 -3.75 4.44 -9.31
C ILE A 116 -5.24 4.31 -8.91
N GLY A 117 -5.59 4.88 -7.76
CA GLY A 117 -6.94 4.86 -7.23
C GLY A 117 -7.29 3.64 -6.35
N ASP A 118 -6.36 2.69 -6.15
CA ASP A 118 -6.61 1.51 -5.32
C ASP A 118 -6.55 1.80 -3.82
N ILE A 119 -5.71 2.77 -3.39
CA ILE A 119 -5.50 3.14 -1.98
C ILE A 119 -5.33 4.65 -1.78
N PHE A 120 -5.64 5.13 -0.56
CA PHE A 120 -5.10 6.37 -0.02
C PHE A 120 -3.78 6.07 0.68
N ASN A 121 -2.77 6.92 0.51
CA ASN A 121 -1.46 6.71 1.12
C ASN A 121 -0.96 7.96 1.83
N CYS A 122 -1.03 7.95 3.18
CA CYS A 122 -0.42 8.94 4.04
C CYS A 122 1.02 8.51 4.36
N ARG A 123 2.00 9.43 4.24
CA ARG A 123 3.39 9.12 4.50
C ARG A 123 4.04 10.16 5.41
N VAL A 124 4.64 9.70 6.49
CA VAL A 124 5.42 10.50 7.42
C VAL A 124 6.58 9.68 7.98
N ALA A 125 7.71 10.30 8.28
CA ALA A 125 8.87 9.60 8.82
C ALA A 125 8.49 8.81 10.09
N GLY A 126 8.84 7.51 10.12
CA GLY A 126 8.49 6.62 11.21
C GLY A 126 7.00 6.26 11.32
N ASN A 127 6.18 6.54 10.30
CA ASN A 127 4.74 6.18 10.24
C ASN A 127 3.95 6.52 11.53
N VAL A 128 4.27 7.65 12.17
CA VAL A 128 3.59 8.14 13.38
C VAL A 128 2.31 8.88 13.02
N GLU A 129 1.31 8.82 13.92
CA GLU A 129 0.09 9.61 13.77
C GLU A 129 0.28 11.05 14.26
N ASN A 130 -0.58 11.92 13.76
CA ASN A 130 -0.79 13.30 14.21
C ASN A 130 -2.19 13.76 13.78
N PRO A 131 -2.69 14.92 14.20
CA PRO A 131 -4.04 15.37 13.87
C PRO A 131 -4.33 15.40 12.37
N ASP A 132 -3.38 15.85 11.52
CA ASP A 132 -3.59 15.93 10.07
C ASP A 132 -3.65 14.54 9.42
N ILE A 133 -2.82 13.61 9.89
CA ILE A 133 -2.87 12.19 9.46
C ILE A 133 -4.19 11.56 9.91
N LEU A 134 -4.61 11.75 11.17
CA LEU A 134 -5.88 11.20 11.66
C LEU A 134 -7.05 11.74 10.86
N GLY A 135 -7.13 13.06 10.63
CA GLY A 135 -8.18 13.66 9.78
C GLY A 135 -8.20 13.10 8.36
N SER A 136 -7.03 12.85 7.77
CA SER A 136 -6.91 12.23 6.44
C SER A 136 -7.41 10.79 6.42
N LEU A 137 -7.11 10.01 7.47
CA LEU A 137 -7.59 8.62 7.61
C LEU A 137 -9.09 8.55 7.89
N GLU A 138 -9.63 9.49 8.69
CA GLU A 138 -11.06 9.64 8.91
C GLU A 138 -11.80 9.97 7.60
N PHE A 139 -11.27 10.92 6.82
CA PHE A 139 -11.81 11.20 5.48
C PHE A 139 -11.82 9.93 4.62
N ALA A 140 -10.69 9.23 4.55
CA ALA A 140 -10.56 8.03 3.73
C ALA A 140 -11.55 6.92 4.12
N CYS A 141 -11.72 6.66 5.42
CA CYS A 141 -12.57 5.57 5.90
C CYS A 141 -14.04 5.99 6.01
N LYS A 142 -14.34 7.14 6.64
CA LYS A 142 -15.73 7.56 6.92
C LYS A 142 -16.44 8.15 5.71
N LEU A 143 -15.75 8.99 4.93
CA LEU A 143 -16.37 9.71 3.81
C LEU A 143 -16.13 9.01 2.48
N ALA A 144 -14.90 8.60 2.19
CA ALA A 144 -14.57 7.93 0.94
C ALA A 144 -14.83 6.41 0.98
N GLY A 145 -14.98 5.81 2.17
CA GLY A 145 -15.45 4.44 2.37
C GLY A 145 -14.38 3.37 2.19
N ALA A 146 -13.09 3.69 2.41
CA ALA A 146 -12.04 2.69 2.53
C ALA A 146 -12.33 1.76 3.72
N LYS A 147 -12.11 0.45 3.54
CA LYS A 147 -12.50 -0.56 4.53
C LYS A 147 -11.33 -1.18 5.29
N VAL A 148 -10.11 -0.89 4.91
CA VAL A 148 -8.89 -1.29 5.64
C VAL A 148 -8.05 -0.06 5.91
N MET A 149 -7.61 0.09 7.15
CA MET A 149 -6.61 1.05 7.55
C MET A 149 -5.34 0.29 7.94
N LEU A 150 -4.26 0.43 7.16
CA LEU A 150 -3.00 -0.28 7.37
C LEU A 150 -1.91 0.69 7.84
N VAL A 151 -1.32 0.43 9.01
CA VAL A 151 -0.06 1.05 9.43
C VAL A 151 1.09 0.13 9.04
N MET A 152 1.98 0.61 8.16
CA MET A 152 3.12 -0.20 7.73
C MET A 152 4.44 0.49 8.07
N GLY A 153 5.20 -0.12 8.99
CA GLY A 153 6.59 0.18 9.26
C GLY A 153 7.53 -0.60 8.33
N HIS A 154 8.82 -0.36 8.47
CA HIS A 154 9.83 -1.11 7.69
C HIS A 154 11.12 -1.32 8.48
N THR A 155 11.90 -2.32 8.07
CA THR A 155 13.22 -2.59 8.66
C THR A 155 14.21 -1.45 8.39
N ALA A 156 15.21 -1.30 9.24
CA ALA A 156 16.28 -0.30 9.12
C ALA A 156 15.80 1.16 8.99
N CYS A 157 14.66 1.50 9.60
CA CYS A 157 14.03 2.83 9.51
C CYS A 157 14.93 3.92 10.11
N GLY A 158 15.21 4.96 9.31
CA GLY A 158 16.05 6.09 9.73
C GLY A 158 15.45 6.90 10.87
N ALA A 159 14.13 7.09 10.89
CA ALA A 159 13.45 7.82 11.97
C ALA A 159 13.51 7.04 13.30
N ILE A 160 13.39 5.71 13.26
CA ILE A 160 13.56 4.85 14.44
C ILE A 160 14.99 4.95 14.96
N LYS A 161 16.01 4.89 14.08
CA LYS A 161 17.42 5.09 14.49
C LYS A 161 17.63 6.45 15.12
N GLY A 162 17.09 7.52 14.51
CA GLY A 162 17.17 8.87 15.06
C GLY A 162 16.54 8.99 16.45
N ALA A 163 15.39 8.33 16.69
CA ALA A 163 14.75 8.30 18.00
C ALA A 163 15.58 7.54 19.04
N ILE A 164 16.22 6.43 18.66
CA ILE A 164 17.13 5.68 19.54
C ILE A 164 18.35 6.55 19.93
N ASP A 165 18.93 7.27 18.96
CA ASP A 165 20.13 8.10 19.16
C ASP A 165 19.82 9.49 19.79
N ASN A 166 18.54 9.80 20.05
CA ASN A 166 18.10 11.12 20.52
C ASN A 166 18.54 12.26 19.58
N ALA A 167 18.45 12.05 18.27
CA ALA A 167 18.87 13.05 17.30
C ALA A 167 18.00 14.31 17.39
N GLU A 168 18.63 15.48 17.24
CA GLU A 168 17.98 16.79 17.29
C GLU A 168 18.21 17.56 16.00
N LEU A 169 17.13 17.99 15.34
CA LEU A 169 17.18 18.81 14.15
C LEU A 169 15.81 19.47 13.91
N GLY A 170 15.69 20.74 14.22
CA GLY A 170 14.48 21.52 13.92
C GLY A 170 13.17 20.75 14.21
N ASN A 171 12.27 20.67 13.26
CA ASN A 171 10.99 19.95 13.39
C ASN A 171 11.15 18.43 13.54
N LEU A 172 12.28 17.86 13.11
CA LEU A 172 12.55 16.44 13.28
C LEU A 172 12.60 16.03 14.74
N THR A 173 13.11 16.88 15.63
CA THR A 173 13.13 16.63 17.09
C THR A 173 11.74 16.31 17.63
N GLY A 174 10.73 17.14 17.29
CA GLY A 174 9.34 16.91 17.70
C GLY A 174 8.72 15.64 17.09
N LEU A 175 9.10 15.30 15.86
CA LEU A 175 8.66 14.06 15.21
C LEU A 175 9.25 12.84 15.92
N LEU A 176 10.57 12.84 16.19
CA LEU A 176 11.23 11.73 16.87
C LEU A 176 10.74 11.52 18.30
N ALA A 177 10.31 12.59 18.99
CA ALA A 177 9.69 12.50 20.31
C ALA A 177 8.43 11.61 20.32
N LYS A 178 7.70 11.52 19.20
CA LYS A 178 6.54 10.62 19.07
C LYS A 178 6.93 9.15 18.99
N ILE A 179 8.16 8.83 18.55
CA ILE A 179 8.68 7.47 18.44
C ILE A 179 9.31 7.00 19.77
N LYS A 180 9.78 7.92 20.60
CA LYS A 180 10.44 7.63 21.89
C LYS A 180 9.69 6.63 22.77
N PRO A 181 8.37 6.73 22.95
CA PRO A 181 7.62 5.75 23.75
C PRO A 181 7.79 4.32 23.23
N ALA A 182 7.92 4.11 21.92
CA ALA A 182 8.17 2.78 21.36
C ALA A 182 9.60 2.28 21.67
N VAL A 183 10.59 3.18 21.66
CA VAL A 183 11.95 2.83 22.09
C VAL A 183 11.95 2.38 23.55
N GLU A 184 11.28 3.13 24.43
CA GLU A 184 11.22 2.85 25.87
C GLU A 184 10.45 1.56 26.17
N ALA A 185 9.30 1.34 25.52
CA ALA A 185 8.45 0.17 25.70
C ALA A 185 9.02 -1.12 25.10
N THR A 186 10.07 -1.02 24.27
CA THR A 186 10.66 -2.22 23.65
C THR A 186 11.52 -2.96 24.65
N THR A 187 11.15 -4.20 24.99
CA THR A 187 12.00 -5.14 25.72
C THR A 187 12.97 -5.81 24.75
N TYR A 188 14.26 -5.76 25.04
CA TYR A 188 15.28 -6.33 24.17
C TYR A 188 16.49 -6.81 24.99
N ALA A 189 16.87 -8.08 24.80
CA ALA A 189 18.05 -8.67 25.42
C ALA A 189 19.28 -8.46 24.50
N GLY A 190 20.08 -7.44 24.78
CA GLY A 190 21.27 -7.11 24.00
C GLY A 190 21.52 -5.61 23.88
N GLU A 191 22.39 -5.21 22.97
CA GLU A 191 22.74 -3.82 22.77
C GLU A 191 21.57 -3.02 22.20
N ARG A 192 21.17 -1.97 22.92
CA ARG A 192 20.06 -1.06 22.55
C ARG A 192 20.60 0.17 21.83
N SER A 193 21.17 -0.01 20.64
CA SER A 193 21.75 1.08 19.85
C SER A 193 21.18 1.12 18.43
N ALA A 194 21.28 2.29 17.78
CA ALA A 194 20.87 2.44 16.37
C ALA A 194 21.76 1.67 15.39
N LYS A 195 22.91 1.16 15.83
CA LYS A 195 23.79 0.30 15.05
C LYS A 195 23.34 -1.16 15.07
N ASN A 196 22.59 -1.56 16.09
CA ASN A 196 22.01 -2.90 16.19
C ASN A 196 20.71 -2.98 15.40
N TYR A 197 20.76 -3.49 14.18
CA TYR A 197 19.61 -3.60 13.28
C TYR A 197 18.47 -4.45 13.87
N ALA A 198 18.78 -5.50 14.63
CA ALA A 198 17.76 -6.32 15.27
C ALA A 198 16.97 -5.51 16.31
N PHE A 199 17.66 -4.72 17.13
CA PHE A 199 16.99 -3.79 18.05
C PHE A 199 16.17 -2.74 17.33
N VAL A 200 16.73 -2.08 16.31
CA VAL A 200 16.03 -1.09 15.48
C VAL A 200 14.74 -1.67 14.90
N ASN A 201 14.76 -2.89 14.37
CA ASN A 201 13.62 -3.53 13.77
C ASN A 201 12.57 -3.94 14.82
N THR A 202 12.99 -4.34 16.03
CA THR A 202 12.07 -4.60 17.15
C THR A 202 11.36 -3.33 17.59
N VAL A 203 12.08 -2.20 17.69
CA VAL A 203 11.50 -0.89 17.97
C VAL A 203 10.54 -0.46 16.86
N ALA A 204 10.92 -0.66 15.59
CA ALA A 204 10.05 -0.32 14.46
C ALA A 204 8.72 -1.08 14.50
N ARG A 205 8.73 -2.39 14.84
CA ARG A 205 7.53 -3.18 15.05
C ARG A 205 6.70 -2.64 16.22
N LYS A 206 7.33 -2.37 17.37
CA LYS A 206 6.67 -1.77 18.53
C LYS A 206 6.03 -0.42 18.18
N ASN A 207 6.70 0.41 17.40
CA ASN A 207 6.16 1.68 16.94
C ASN A 207 4.90 1.50 16.06
N VAL A 208 4.86 0.51 15.17
CA VAL A 208 3.63 0.19 14.41
C VAL A 208 2.50 -0.23 15.34
N GLU A 209 2.76 -1.14 16.30
CA GLU A 209 1.77 -1.59 17.28
C GLU A 209 1.20 -0.42 18.09
N MET A 210 2.07 0.49 18.54
CA MET A 210 1.65 1.68 19.30
C MET A 210 0.89 2.68 18.43
N THR A 211 1.31 2.91 17.19
CA THR A 211 0.60 3.77 16.24
C THR A 211 -0.82 3.25 15.99
N VAL A 212 -0.99 1.94 15.79
CA VAL A 212 -2.31 1.30 15.65
C VAL A 212 -3.17 1.54 16.90
N ALA A 213 -2.59 1.36 18.10
CA ALA A 213 -3.29 1.60 19.36
C ALA A 213 -3.66 3.08 19.54
N ASN A 214 -2.75 3.99 19.21
CA ASN A 214 -2.99 5.45 19.30
C ASN A 214 -4.08 5.89 18.31
N ILE A 215 -4.11 5.39 17.09
CA ILE A 215 -5.18 5.68 16.13
C ILE A 215 -6.55 5.31 16.70
N ARG A 216 -6.68 4.14 17.34
CA ARG A 216 -7.92 3.73 18.00
C ARG A 216 -8.30 4.63 19.17
N LYS A 217 -7.30 5.08 19.93
CA LYS A 217 -7.48 5.95 21.10
C LYS A 217 -7.83 7.38 20.70
N ASP A 218 -7.12 7.93 19.70
CA ASP A 218 -7.13 9.37 19.41
C ASP A 218 -8.10 9.73 18.29
N SER A 219 -8.70 8.73 17.59
CA SER A 219 -9.78 8.91 16.63
C SER A 219 -11.03 8.11 17.02
N PRO A 220 -11.98 8.71 17.74
CA PRO A 220 -13.28 8.08 18.03
C PRO A 220 -14.03 7.67 16.77
N VAL A 221 -13.83 8.38 15.66
CA VAL A 221 -14.47 8.08 14.36
C VAL A 221 -13.98 6.74 13.82
N LEU A 222 -12.66 6.51 13.79
CA LEU A 222 -12.09 5.25 13.31
C LEU A 222 -12.39 4.10 14.26
N ALA A 223 -12.31 4.32 15.57
CA ALA A 223 -12.67 3.33 16.59
C ALA A 223 -14.14 2.88 16.46
N GLU A 224 -15.07 3.82 16.21
CA GLU A 224 -16.49 3.50 15.99
C GLU A 224 -16.68 2.67 14.70
N LEU A 225 -16.00 3.03 13.61
CA LEU A 225 -16.09 2.26 12.36
C LEU A 225 -15.57 0.83 12.51
N GLU A 226 -14.45 0.67 13.23
CA GLU A 226 -13.88 -0.64 13.51
C GLU A 226 -14.80 -1.48 14.42
N SER A 227 -15.36 -0.90 15.49
CA SER A 227 -16.28 -1.60 16.40
C SER A 227 -17.55 -2.09 15.71
N LYS A 228 -17.97 -1.43 14.64
CA LYS A 228 -19.11 -1.83 13.78
C LYS A 228 -18.72 -2.83 12.70
N GLY A 229 -17.46 -3.24 12.61
CA GLY A 229 -16.96 -4.11 11.54
C GLY A 229 -16.97 -3.47 10.14
N SER A 230 -17.10 -2.12 10.07
CA SER A 230 -17.10 -1.39 8.80
C SER A 230 -15.69 -1.25 8.23
N ILE A 231 -14.69 -1.21 9.09
CA ILE A 231 -13.27 -1.19 8.74
C ILE A 231 -12.50 -2.18 9.62
N GLU A 232 -11.28 -2.50 9.19
CA GLU A 232 -10.28 -3.22 10.00
C GLU A 232 -9.00 -2.37 10.06
N ILE A 233 -8.46 -2.16 11.28
CA ILE A 233 -7.21 -1.43 11.50
C ILE A 233 -6.12 -2.44 11.81
N VAL A 234 -5.12 -2.54 10.93
CA VAL A 234 -4.06 -3.56 11.00
C VAL A 234 -2.67 -2.95 10.93
N GLY A 235 -1.70 -3.66 11.49
CA GLY A 235 -0.28 -3.33 11.38
C GLY A 235 0.46 -4.26 10.42
N ALA A 236 1.56 -3.78 9.84
CA ALA A 236 2.50 -4.62 9.09
C ALA A 236 3.94 -4.10 9.20
N MET A 237 4.89 -5.00 8.98
CA MET A 237 6.30 -4.68 8.79
C MET A 237 6.77 -5.09 7.41
N TYR A 238 7.37 -4.13 6.69
CA TYR A 238 8.01 -4.36 5.41
C TYR A 238 9.52 -4.58 5.60
N ASN A 239 10.00 -5.70 5.09
CA ASN A 239 11.43 -6.03 5.13
C ASN A 239 12.10 -5.52 3.85
N LEU A 240 13.03 -4.56 3.98
CA LEU A 240 13.73 -3.94 2.85
C LEU A 240 14.65 -4.90 2.09
N GLU A 241 15.12 -5.98 2.72
CA GLU A 241 16.04 -6.95 2.09
C GLU A 241 15.28 -8.01 1.28
N THR A 242 14.17 -8.51 1.84
CA THR A 242 13.41 -9.62 1.24
C THR A 242 12.19 -9.18 0.45
N GLY A 243 11.79 -7.90 0.58
CA GLY A 243 10.56 -7.39 -0.01
C GLY A 243 9.27 -7.91 0.66
N ALA A 244 9.37 -8.65 1.77
CA ALA A 244 8.22 -9.22 2.45
C ALA A 244 7.50 -8.17 3.30
N ALA A 245 6.18 -8.08 3.18
CA ALA A 245 5.30 -7.39 4.11
C ALA A 245 4.60 -8.41 5.01
N GLU A 246 4.97 -8.42 6.29
CA GLU A 246 4.39 -9.26 7.33
C GLU A 246 3.28 -8.49 8.03
N PHE A 247 2.05 -8.93 7.88
CA PHE A 247 0.89 -8.38 8.57
C PHE A 247 0.81 -8.96 9.99
N PHE A 248 0.47 -8.13 10.94
CA PHE A 248 0.23 -8.57 12.32
C PHE A 248 -1.13 -9.24 12.42
N ASP A 249 -1.24 -10.20 13.33
CA ASP A 249 -2.48 -10.87 13.68
C ASP A 249 -3.25 -10.04 14.72
#